data_bdcb09597f9c63a234b5e16ba134bd3c
#
_entry.id   bdcb09597f9c63a234b5e16ba134bd3c
#
_cell.length_a   1.000
_cell.length_b   1.000
_cell.length_c   1.000
_cell.angle_alpha   90.00
_cell.angle_beta   90.00
_cell.angle_gamma   90.00
#
_symmetry.space_group_name_H-M   'P 1'
#
loop_
_entity.id
_entity.type
_entity.pdbx_description
1 polymer ?
#
loop_
_entity_poly.entity_id
_entity_poly.type
_entity_poly.pdbx_seq_one_letter_code
_entity_poly.pdbx_strand_id
1 'polypeptide(L)'
;MVLFASTQTAIGWVIAALVGIGFIAYLVANMRAAKPELGSEIELAPNRKTYFDDAALETSRLERSQLFALGMLVIIAVALPVYWLAEPARIKNAADGFTIRSQKRGDTLFQANCQRCHGPGGTGGVIATSLTDDAGKFVANVNWKAPALTGVLTRFSEDAVTDTLNYGRNGVMPAWGAPGGGPMTVNNIRDLIIYLRTIQLATPGDKYDKLMRASVDGGIKDGARLQLLKDRPALQAAVDEANRLSDPKAKKDAAKTASDAIDAALADYMKEISDPASPKFAAVYGKAIFNNSASQGAYSCARCHTKGWSYSATDVTDTAGKPLAATYSDGNGWYGPSLQGGSTTRKFNTPATQETFVKGGSEKGKKYGNAGFGDGQMPGFGPRIDDAAKVTFPAILTDVEIQAVVAYERGMQ
;
A
#
# COMPACT_ATOMS: atom_id res chain seq x y z
N MET A 1 -30.91 4.63 -2.78
CA MET A 1 -30.38 3.33 -3.26
C MET A 1 -30.76 3.20 -4.73
N VAL A 2 -29.94 3.70 -5.65
CA VAL A 2 -30.19 3.61 -7.10
C VAL A 2 -29.56 2.30 -7.56
N LEU A 3 -30.39 1.30 -7.82
CA LEU A 3 -30.01 0.07 -8.49
C LEU A 3 -29.62 0.45 -9.93
N PHE A 4 -28.35 0.62 -10.20
CA PHE A 4 -27.85 0.58 -11.58
C PHE A 4 -27.96 -0.87 -12.04
N ALA A 5 -29.10 -1.23 -12.62
CA ALA A 5 -29.23 -2.46 -13.36
C ALA A 5 -28.17 -2.44 -14.46
N SER A 6 -27.23 -3.39 -14.43
CA SER A 6 -26.29 -3.55 -15.55
C SER A 6 -27.12 -3.82 -16.81
N THR A 7 -26.62 -3.43 -17.97
CA THR A 7 -27.28 -3.69 -19.28
C THR A 7 -27.72 -5.16 -19.40
N GLN A 8 -26.96 -6.07 -18.80
CA GLN A 8 -27.25 -7.51 -18.73
C GLN A 8 -28.48 -7.83 -17.87
N THR A 9 -28.65 -7.14 -16.73
CA THR A 9 -29.85 -7.29 -15.89
C THR A 9 -31.10 -6.80 -16.64
N ALA A 10 -30.99 -5.71 -17.39
CA ALA A 10 -32.08 -5.20 -18.22
C ALA A 10 -32.46 -6.19 -19.35
N ILE A 11 -31.44 -6.74 -20.04
CA ILE A 11 -31.66 -7.77 -21.07
C ILE A 11 -32.27 -9.03 -20.45
N GLY A 12 -31.81 -9.47 -19.29
CA GLY A 12 -32.36 -10.62 -18.57
C GLY A 12 -33.87 -10.42 -18.25
N TRP A 13 -34.25 -9.25 -17.76
CA TRP A 13 -35.64 -8.94 -17.48
C TRP A 13 -36.50 -8.86 -18.74
N VAL A 14 -35.99 -8.33 -19.86
CA VAL A 14 -36.68 -8.31 -21.14
C VAL A 14 -36.92 -9.74 -21.64
N ILE A 15 -35.94 -10.61 -21.59
CA ILE A 15 -36.10 -12.00 -22.00
C ILE A 15 -37.11 -12.71 -21.09
N ALA A 16 -37.01 -12.55 -19.76
CA ALA A 16 -37.96 -13.13 -18.82
C ALA A 16 -39.38 -12.64 -19.06
N ALA A 17 -39.57 -11.37 -19.36
CA ALA A 17 -40.89 -10.80 -19.72
C ALA A 17 -41.43 -11.40 -21.01
N LEU A 18 -40.62 -11.51 -22.07
CA LEU A 18 -41.02 -12.13 -23.33
C LEU A 18 -41.42 -13.58 -23.18
N VAL A 19 -40.65 -14.35 -22.42
CA VAL A 19 -40.98 -15.76 -22.11
C VAL A 19 -42.24 -15.86 -21.28
N GLY A 20 -42.43 -14.99 -20.29
CA GLY A 20 -43.65 -14.93 -19.47
C GLY A 20 -44.89 -14.56 -20.29
N ILE A 21 -44.78 -13.55 -21.14
CA ILE A 21 -45.88 -13.15 -22.04
C ILE A 21 -46.21 -14.28 -23.02
N GLY A 22 -45.22 -14.89 -23.65
CA GLY A 22 -45.38 -16.04 -24.53
C GLY A 22 -46.08 -17.24 -23.84
N PHE A 23 -45.68 -17.54 -22.60
CA PHE A 23 -46.28 -18.59 -21.81
C PHE A 23 -47.77 -18.26 -21.45
N ILE A 24 -48.06 -17.04 -21.03
CA ILE A 24 -49.44 -16.59 -20.76
C ILE A 24 -50.29 -16.62 -22.02
N ALA A 25 -49.75 -16.15 -23.14
CA ALA A 25 -50.47 -16.19 -24.43
C ALA A 25 -50.75 -17.64 -24.85
N TYR A 26 -49.82 -18.56 -24.66
CA TYR A 26 -50.02 -19.97 -24.89
C TYR A 26 -51.10 -20.56 -23.99
N LEU A 27 -51.10 -20.26 -22.68
CA LEU A 27 -52.14 -20.70 -21.76
C LEU A 27 -53.53 -20.20 -22.17
N VAL A 28 -53.61 -18.89 -22.48
CA VAL A 28 -54.92 -18.29 -22.91
C VAL A 28 -55.41 -18.89 -24.23
N ALA A 29 -54.52 -19.09 -25.21
CA ALA A 29 -54.87 -19.74 -26.46
C ALA A 29 -55.35 -21.18 -26.23
N ASN A 30 -54.70 -21.91 -25.37
CA ASN A 30 -55.05 -23.29 -25.03
C ASN A 30 -56.35 -23.38 -24.24
N MET A 31 -56.62 -22.44 -23.33
CA MET A 31 -57.88 -22.35 -22.61
C MET A 31 -59.07 -21.97 -23.56
N ARG A 32 -58.82 -21.11 -24.53
CA ARG A 32 -59.82 -20.72 -25.54
C ARG A 32 -60.11 -21.87 -26.52
N ALA A 33 -59.09 -22.61 -26.90
CA ALA A 33 -59.24 -23.79 -27.76
C ALA A 33 -59.95 -24.98 -27.05
N ALA A 34 -59.98 -24.99 -25.72
CA ALA A 34 -60.64 -26.02 -24.90
C ALA A 34 -62.14 -25.75 -24.66
N LYS A 35 -62.79 -24.87 -25.43
CA LYS A 35 -64.27 -24.73 -25.34
C LYS A 35 -64.93 -26.02 -25.77
N PRO A 36 -65.89 -26.54 -24.96
CA PRO A 36 -66.67 -27.72 -25.34
C PRO A 36 -67.40 -27.44 -26.62
N GLU A 37 -67.37 -28.39 -27.58
CA GLU A 37 -68.26 -28.34 -28.75
C GLU A 37 -69.67 -28.47 -28.23
N LEU A 38 -70.47 -27.40 -28.46
CA LEU A 38 -71.89 -27.43 -28.18
C LEU A 38 -72.56 -28.34 -29.23
N GLY A 39 -72.91 -29.57 -28.81
CA GLY A 39 -73.63 -30.49 -29.68
C GLY A 39 -73.21 -31.98 -29.62
N SER A 40 -72.22 -32.37 -28.81
CA SER A 40 -71.92 -33.79 -28.61
C SER A 40 -72.92 -34.38 -27.64
N GLU A 41 -73.74 -35.32 -28.14
CA GLU A 41 -74.73 -36.10 -27.35
C GLU A 41 -74.07 -37.12 -26.34
N ILE A 42 -72.82 -37.02 -26.04
CA ILE A 42 -72.18 -37.91 -25.09
C ILE A 42 -72.17 -37.23 -23.72
N GLU A 43 -73.03 -37.61 -22.81
CA GLU A 43 -72.96 -37.28 -21.40
C GLU A 43 -71.65 -37.77 -20.81
N LEU A 44 -70.69 -36.91 -20.75
CA LEU A 44 -69.42 -37.18 -20.05
C LEU A 44 -69.70 -37.12 -18.54
N ALA A 45 -69.25 -38.15 -17.82
CA ALA A 45 -69.28 -38.16 -16.37
C ALA A 45 -68.72 -36.84 -15.82
N PRO A 46 -69.28 -36.28 -14.71
CA PRO A 46 -68.79 -35.04 -14.11
C PRO A 46 -67.26 -35.11 -13.89
N ASN A 47 -66.56 -34.07 -14.35
CA ASN A 47 -65.10 -33.96 -14.29
C ASN A 47 -64.27 -34.69 -15.37
N ARG A 48 -64.82 -35.25 -16.44
CA ARG A 48 -64.06 -35.66 -17.62
C ARG A 48 -63.90 -34.50 -18.61
N LYS A 49 -62.68 -34.24 -19.05
CA LYS A 49 -62.41 -33.34 -20.16
C LYS A 49 -63.02 -33.90 -21.46
N THR A 50 -63.60 -33.02 -22.26
CA THR A 50 -64.07 -33.36 -23.60
C THR A 50 -62.98 -34.06 -24.42
N TYR A 51 -63.34 -35.19 -25.05
CA TYR A 51 -62.44 -35.82 -26.00
C TYR A 51 -62.25 -34.89 -27.22
N PHE A 52 -61.04 -34.81 -27.67
CA PHE A 52 -60.71 -34.24 -28.97
C PHE A 52 -60.81 -35.36 -29.99
N ASP A 53 -61.31 -35.04 -31.21
CA ASP A 53 -61.19 -35.98 -32.29
C ASP A 53 -59.74 -36.21 -32.68
N ASP A 54 -59.41 -37.35 -33.31
CA ASP A 54 -58.04 -37.68 -33.68
C ASP A 54 -57.41 -36.62 -34.60
N ALA A 55 -58.19 -36.01 -35.49
CA ALA A 55 -57.72 -34.96 -36.36
C ALA A 55 -57.35 -33.66 -35.59
N ALA A 56 -58.15 -33.31 -34.56
CA ALA A 56 -57.84 -32.15 -33.72
C ALA A 56 -56.64 -32.41 -32.78
N LEU A 57 -56.45 -33.64 -32.32
CA LEU A 57 -55.33 -34.08 -31.51
C LEU A 57 -54.04 -34.16 -32.34
N GLU A 58 -54.08 -34.77 -33.51
CA GLU A 58 -52.92 -35.00 -34.34
C GLU A 58 -52.47 -33.79 -35.15
N THR A 59 -53.39 -33.00 -35.67
CA THR A 59 -53.01 -31.92 -36.57
C THR A 59 -52.89 -30.53 -35.93
N SER A 60 -53.77 -30.18 -35.01
CA SER A 60 -53.76 -28.81 -34.49
C SER A 60 -53.14 -28.60 -33.11
N ARG A 61 -53.29 -29.59 -32.22
CA ARG A 61 -52.75 -29.46 -30.86
C ARG A 61 -51.37 -30.05 -30.72
N LEU A 62 -51.18 -31.27 -31.29
CA LEU A 62 -49.89 -31.93 -31.22
C LEU A 62 -48.80 -31.12 -31.95
N GLU A 63 -49.11 -30.69 -33.17
CA GLU A 63 -48.21 -29.84 -33.96
C GLU A 63 -47.85 -28.52 -33.25
N ARG A 64 -48.87 -27.83 -32.68
CA ARG A 64 -48.62 -26.58 -31.92
C ARG A 64 -47.75 -26.83 -30.67
N SER A 65 -48.01 -27.94 -29.96
CA SER A 65 -47.19 -28.31 -28.78
C SER A 65 -45.78 -28.69 -29.18
N GLN A 66 -45.62 -29.41 -30.29
CA GLN A 66 -44.31 -29.77 -30.83
C GLN A 66 -43.56 -28.55 -31.33
N LEU A 67 -44.19 -27.61 -32.04
CA LEU A 67 -43.59 -26.36 -32.50
C LEU A 67 -43.17 -25.49 -31.30
N PHE A 68 -43.97 -25.43 -30.23
CA PHE A 68 -43.63 -24.72 -29.01
C PHE A 68 -42.43 -25.36 -28.31
N ALA A 69 -42.42 -26.69 -28.17
CA ALA A 69 -41.32 -27.41 -27.57
C ALA A 69 -40.03 -27.25 -28.39
N LEU A 70 -40.11 -27.33 -29.71
CA LEU A 70 -39.00 -27.11 -30.61
C LEU A 70 -38.46 -25.66 -30.50
N GLY A 71 -39.37 -24.67 -30.47
CA GLY A 71 -39.00 -23.28 -30.27
C GLY A 71 -38.25 -23.04 -28.95
N MET A 72 -38.74 -23.67 -27.86
CA MET A 72 -38.06 -23.60 -26.56
C MET A 72 -36.69 -24.31 -26.57
N LEU A 73 -36.58 -25.44 -27.27
CA LEU A 73 -35.31 -26.12 -27.46
C LEU A 73 -34.28 -25.26 -28.22
N VAL A 74 -34.75 -24.58 -29.30
CA VAL A 74 -33.93 -23.68 -30.08
C VAL A 74 -33.44 -22.49 -29.21
N ILE A 75 -34.35 -21.91 -28.42
CA ILE A 75 -33.99 -20.81 -27.49
C ILE A 75 -32.96 -21.27 -26.53
N ILE A 76 -33.13 -22.44 -25.89
CA ILE A 76 -32.14 -22.99 -24.94
C ILE A 76 -30.81 -23.28 -25.64
N ALA A 77 -30.86 -23.93 -26.81
CA ALA A 77 -29.69 -24.31 -27.58
C ALA A 77 -28.85 -23.10 -28.04
N VAL A 78 -29.49 -21.95 -28.26
CA VAL A 78 -28.79 -20.71 -28.62
C VAL A 78 -28.41 -19.89 -27.37
N ALA A 79 -29.34 -19.71 -26.43
CA ALA A 79 -29.14 -18.84 -25.27
C ALA A 79 -28.02 -19.37 -24.34
N LEU A 80 -27.93 -20.68 -24.12
CA LEU A 80 -26.90 -21.25 -23.24
C LEU A 80 -25.48 -21.04 -23.77
N PRO A 81 -25.15 -21.38 -25.03
CA PRO A 81 -23.83 -21.07 -25.58
C PRO A 81 -23.50 -19.59 -25.60
N VAL A 82 -24.44 -18.70 -25.96
CA VAL A 82 -24.22 -17.25 -25.92
C VAL A 82 -23.97 -16.76 -24.49
N TYR A 83 -24.73 -17.25 -23.52
CA TYR A 83 -24.49 -16.95 -22.11
C TYR A 83 -23.10 -17.42 -21.68
N TRP A 84 -22.73 -18.65 -22.03
CA TRP A 84 -21.43 -19.22 -21.67
C TRP A 84 -20.26 -18.45 -22.31
N LEU A 85 -20.38 -18.05 -23.56
CA LEU A 85 -19.40 -17.22 -24.24
C LEU A 85 -19.26 -15.81 -23.63
N ALA A 86 -20.35 -15.25 -23.09
CA ALA A 86 -20.34 -13.95 -22.42
C ALA A 86 -19.87 -14.01 -20.96
N GLU A 87 -19.82 -15.19 -20.34
CA GLU A 87 -19.53 -15.38 -18.92
C GLU A 87 -18.16 -14.84 -18.49
N PRO A 88 -17.04 -15.04 -19.24
CA PRO A 88 -15.74 -14.49 -18.86
C PRO A 88 -15.76 -12.95 -18.77
N ALA A 89 -16.43 -12.27 -19.69
CA ALA A 89 -16.57 -10.82 -19.67
C ALA A 89 -17.45 -10.37 -18.49
N ARG A 90 -18.51 -11.10 -18.19
CA ARG A 90 -19.41 -10.85 -17.05
C ARG A 90 -18.69 -10.97 -15.72
N ILE A 91 -17.90 -12.06 -15.54
CA ILE A 91 -17.09 -12.29 -14.32
C ILE A 91 -16.07 -11.18 -14.16
N LYS A 92 -15.34 -10.84 -15.24
CA LYS A 92 -14.36 -9.76 -15.21
C LYS A 92 -14.99 -8.43 -14.80
N ASN A 93 -16.08 -8.03 -15.41
CA ASN A 93 -16.78 -6.78 -15.11
C ASN A 93 -17.32 -6.75 -13.67
N ALA A 94 -17.78 -7.88 -13.14
CA ALA A 94 -18.20 -8.01 -11.76
C ALA A 94 -17.01 -7.86 -10.80
N ALA A 95 -15.88 -8.50 -11.07
CA ALA A 95 -14.65 -8.41 -10.29
C ALA A 95 -14.09 -6.96 -10.29
N ASP A 96 -14.04 -6.31 -11.46
CA ASP A 96 -13.62 -4.92 -11.58
C ASP A 96 -14.57 -4.00 -10.77
N GLY A 97 -15.87 -4.23 -10.84
CA GLY A 97 -16.86 -3.49 -10.07
C GLY A 97 -16.71 -3.68 -8.55
N PHE A 98 -16.35 -4.89 -8.08
CA PHE A 98 -16.02 -5.11 -6.67
C PHE A 98 -14.76 -4.36 -6.27
N THR A 99 -13.72 -4.41 -7.08
CA THR A 99 -12.46 -3.72 -6.82
C THR A 99 -12.66 -2.20 -6.71
N ILE A 100 -13.39 -1.59 -7.65
CA ILE A 100 -13.70 -0.15 -7.63
C ILE A 100 -14.47 0.24 -6.36
N ARG A 101 -15.46 -0.57 -5.95
CA ARG A 101 -16.19 -0.31 -4.70
C ARG A 101 -15.29 -0.44 -3.46
N SER A 102 -14.41 -1.42 -3.43
CA SER A 102 -13.44 -1.58 -2.34
C SER A 102 -12.45 -0.43 -2.28
N GLN A 103 -11.93 0.03 -3.42
CA GLN A 103 -11.09 1.22 -3.51
C GLN A 103 -11.78 2.45 -2.93
N LYS A 104 -13.03 2.68 -3.32
CA LYS A 104 -13.80 3.84 -2.82
C LYS A 104 -14.07 3.77 -1.30
N ARG A 105 -14.40 2.57 -0.77
CA ARG A 105 -14.55 2.39 0.68
C ARG A 105 -13.22 2.57 1.41
N GLY A 106 -12.13 2.02 0.86
CA GLY A 106 -10.78 2.19 1.39
C GLY A 106 -10.33 3.64 1.40
N ASP A 107 -10.60 4.41 0.34
CA ASP A 107 -10.35 5.85 0.29
C ASP A 107 -11.12 6.60 1.39
N THR A 108 -12.42 6.32 1.54
CA THR A 108 -13.23 6.92 2.61
C THR A 108 -12.66 6.61 4.00
N LEU A 109 -12.26 5.35 4.24
CA LEU A 109 -11.64 4.94 5.51
C LEU A 109 -10.29 5.63 5.74
N PHE A 110 -9.49 5.77 4.68
CA PHE A 110 -8.21 6.44 4.72
C PHE A 110 -8.35 7.92 5.06
N GLN A 111 -9.24 8.64 4.39
CA GLN A 111 -9.50 10.06 4.66
C GLN A 111 -9.98 10.29 6.09
N ALA A 112 -10.87 9.43 6.58
CA ALA A 112 -11.42 9.57 7.92
C ALA A 112 -10.41 9.27 9.04
N ASN A 113 -9.50 8.32 8.85
CA ASN A 113 -8.70 7.75 9.95
C ASN A 113 -7.18 7.88 9.78
N CYS A 114 -6.67 7.89 8.53
CA CYS A 114 -5.24 7.77 8.25
C CYS A 114 -4.62 9.09 7.77
N GLN A 115 -5.36 9.87 6.98
CA GLN A 115 -4.90 11.10 6.34
C GLN A 115 -4.40 12.13 7.34
N ARG A 116 -4.98 12.21 8.53
CA ARG A 116 -4.55 13.13 9.58
C ARG A 116 -3.07 13.00 9.91
N CYS A 117 -2.55 11.77 9.91
CA CYS A 117 -1.14 11.49 10.22
C CYS A 117 -0.30 11.34 8.95
N HIS A 118 -0.80 10.57 7.96
CA HIS A 118 -0.05 10.20 6.77
C HIS A 118 -0.19 11.18 5.60
N GLY A 119 -0.89 12.29 5.80
CA GLY A 119 -1.09 13.34 4.79
C GLY A 119 -2.09 12.96 3.70
N PRO A 120 -2.54 13.94 2.90
CA PRO A 120 -3.42 13.70 1.76
C PRO A 120 -2.78 12.73 0.77
N GLY A 121 -3.53 11.71 0.35
CA GLY A 121 -3.01 10.69 -0.57
C GLY A 121 -1.83 9.88 -0.01
N GLY A 122 -1.57 9.91 1.30
CA GLY A 122 -0.51 9.12 1.91
C GLY A 122 0.91 9.64 1.66
N THR A 123 1.08 10.92 1.40
CA THR A 123 2.39 11.53 1.09
C THR A 123 3.31 11.71 2.29
N GLY A 124 2.87 11.30 3.47
CA GLY A 124 3.55 11.57 4.74
C GLY A 124 3.07 12.85 5.39
N GLY A 125 3.31 12.98 6.67
CA GLY A 125 2.87 14.15 7.42
C GLY A 125 3.59 14.33 8.74
N VAL A 126 3.26 15.39 9.43
CA VAL A 126 3.74 15.68 10.77
C VAL A 126 2.51 15.88 11.66
N ILE A 127 2.46 15.14 12.77
CA ILE A 127 1.37 15.24 13.74
C ILE A 127 1.90 15.67 15.10
N ALA A 128 1.26 16.67 15.68
CA ALA A 128 1.50 17.01 17.07
C ALA A 128 0.90 15.93 17.98
N THR A 129 1.71 15.37 18.85
CA THR A 129 1.33 14.32 19.79
C THR A 129 2.04 14.50 21.12
N SER A 130 1.46 13.97 22.19
CA SER A 130 2.10 13.93 23.49
C SER A 130 2.96 12.69 23.63
N LEU A 131 4.23 12.87 23.98
CA LEU A 131 5.14 11.80 24.32
C LEU A 131 4.93 11.44 25.79
N THR A 132 4.79 10.14 26.07
CA THR A 132 4.72 9.60 27.44
C THR A 132 5.89 8.66 27.68
N ASP A 133 6.31 8.52 28.95
CA ASP A 133 7.25 7.48 29.38
C ASP A 133 6.58 6.10 29.45
N ASP A 134 7.37 5.08 29.83
CA ASP A 134 6.89 3.69 29.93
C ASP A 134 5.83 3.50 31.03
N ALA A 135 5.71 4.45 31.97
CA ALA A 135 4.66 4.50 32.98
C ALA A 135 3.43 5.29 32.54
N GLY A 136 3.39 5.79 31.30
CA GLY A 136 2.30 6.59 30.75
C GLY A 136 2.29 8.05 31.19
N LYS A 137 3.33 8.52 31.92
CA LYS A 137 3.43 9.91 32.37
C LYS A 137 3.85 10.80 31.20
N PHE A 138 3.22 11.96 31.08
CA PHE A 138 3.57 12.98 30.09
C PHE A 138 5.04 13.41 30.20
N VAL A 139 5.71 13.45 29.06
CA VAL A 139 7.12 13.90 28.94
C VAL A 139 7.19 15.22 28.19
N ALA A 140 6.67 15.28 26.97
CA ALA A 140 6.70 16.46 26.13
C ALA A 140 5.65 16.41 25.00
N ASN A 141 5.30 17.55 24.43
CA ASN A 141 4.62 17.62 23.14
C ASN A 141 5.65 17.60 22.02
N VAL A 142 5.45 16.72 21.04
CA VAL A 142 6.38 16.51 19.93
C VAL A 142 5.66 16.53 18.59
N ASN A 143 6.40 16.92 17.55
CA ASN A 143 5.93 16.86 16.18
C ASN A 143 6.42 15.55 15.55
N TRP A 144 5.55 14.54 15.50
CA TRP A 144 5.88 13.21 15.01
C TRP A 144 5.79 13.14 13.49
N LYS A 145 6.86 12.71 12.84
CA LYS A 145 6.94 12.52 11.39
C LYS A 145 6.37 11.15 11.01
N ALA A 146 5.12 11.11 10.51
CA ALA A 146 4.53 9.90 9.97
C ALA A 146 5.09 9.61 8.56
N PRO A 147 5.38 8.33 8.23
CA PRO A 147 5.95 7.98 6.94
C PRO A 147 4.96 8.17 5.80
N ALA A 148 5.49 8.44 4.60
CA ALA A 148 4.72 8.34 3.37
C ALA A 148 4.32 6.88 3.13
N LEU A 149 3.08 6.67 2.67
CA LEU A 149 2.54 5.35 2.33
C LEU A 149 2.56 5.07 0.82
N THR A 150 2.94 6.07 0.04
CA THR A 150 3.01 5.98 -1.43
C THR A 150 4.06 5.00 -1.97
N GLY A 151 4.94 4.48 -1.12
CA GLY A 151 5.92 3.45 -1.44
C GLY A 151 5.87 2.25 -0.49
N VAL A 152 4.85 2.14 0.37
CA VAL A 152 4.83 1.12 1.43
C VAL A 152 4.78 -0.30 0.88
N LEU A 153 3.97 -0.54 -0.15
CA LEU A 153 3.83 -1.86 -0.77
C LEU A 153 5.01 -2.25 -1.67
N THR A 154 5.89 -1.32 -1.98
CA THR A 154 7.14 -1.64 -2.68
C THR A 154 8.18 -2.26 -1.75
N ARG A 155 8.05 -2.07 -0.44
CA ARG A 155 9.02 -2.48 0.58
C ARG A 155 8.51 -3.56 1.53
N PHE A 156 7.23 -3.52 1.86
CA PHE A 156 6.59 -4.49 2.73
C PHE A 156 5.62 -5.35 1.93
N SER A 157 5.51 -6.61 2.32
CA SER A 157 4.42 -7.46 1.83
C SER A 157 3.06 -6.93 2.33
N GLU A 158 2.00 -7.27 1.63
CA GLU A 158 0.66 -6.91 2.08
C GLU A 158 0.32 -7.50 3.45
N ASP A 159 0.83 -8.69 3.76
CA ASP A 159 0.67 -9.31 5.07
C ASP A 159 1.34 -8.47 6.17
N ALA A 160 2.55 -7.97 5.95
CA ALA A 160 3.24 -7.10 6.90
C ALA A 160 2.52 -5.77 7.10
N VAL A 161 1.95 -5.20 6.03
CA VAL A 161 1.12 -3.98 6.13
C VAL A 161 -0.20 -4.29 6.83
N THR A 162 -0.82 -5.43 6.55
CA THR A 162 -2.04 -5.90 7.22
C THR A 162 -1.81 -6.11 8.71
N ASP A 163 -0.69 -6.74 9.11
CA ASP A 163 -0.31 -6.89 10.52
C ASP A 163 -0.11 -5.53 11.19
N THR A 164 0.53 -4.57 10.49
CA THR A 164 0.70 -3.20 10.99
C THR A 164 -0.64 -2.48 11.17
N LEU A 165 -1.59 -2.64 10.26
CA LEU A 165 -2.94 -2.09 10.38
C LEU A 165 -3.72 -2.75 11.52
N ASN A 166 -3.57 -4.06 11.68
CA ASN A 166 -4.27 -4.80 12.72
C ASN A 166 -3.77 -4.44 14.13
N TYR A 167 -2.47 -4.39 14.33
CA TYR A 167 -1.87 -4.29 15.67
C TYR A 167 -1.27 -2.92 15.99
N GLY A 168 -1.22 -2.02 15.03
CA GLY A 168 -0.58 -0.72 15.19
C GLY A 168 0.94 -0.80 15.26
N ARG A 169 1.55 0.31 15.63
CA ARG A 169 3.02 0.41 15.82
C ARG A 169 3.35 1.31 17.01
N ASN A 170 3.92 0.70 18.02
CA ASN A 170 4.59 1.34 19.17
C ASN A 170 3.83 2.51 19.81
N GLY A 171 2.54 2.33 20.03
CA GLY A 171 1.71 3.29 20.74
C GLY A 171 1.41 4.59 19.99
N VAL A 172 2.10 4.88 18.88
CA VAL A 172 1.85 6.09 18.07
C VAL A 172 0.88 5.81 16.94
N MET A 173 1.10 4.75 16.18
CA MET A 173 0.10 4.26 15.25
C MET A 173 -0.81 3.28 15.99
N PRO A 174 -2.09 3.63 16.20
CA PRO A 174 -3.01 2.77 16.93
C PRO A 174 -3.32 1.49 16.15
N ALA A 175 -3.76 0.46 16.85
CA ALA A 175 -4.35 -0.72 16.24
C ALA A 175 -5.70 -0.34 15.61
N TRP A 176 -5.85 -0.60 14.32
CA TRP A 176 -7.08 -0.34 13.60
C TRP A 176 -7.94 -1.58 13.44
N GLY A 177 -7.32 -2.75 13.25
CA GLY A 177 -8.03 -4.01 13.06
C GLY A 177 -8.55 -4.62 14.35
N ALA A 178 -9.70 -5.29 14.27
CA ALA A 178 -10.31 -6.00 15.39
C ALA A 178 -9.38 -6.98 16.12
N PRO A 179 -8.45 -7.71 15.43
CA PRO A 179 -7.49 -8.58 16.13
C PRO A 179 -6.59 -7.86 17.12
N GLY A 180 -6.28 -6.58 16.89
CA GLY A 180 -5.51 -5.75 17.81
C GLY A 180 -6.37 -4.88 18.75
N GLY A 181 -7.69 -5.11 18.80
CA GLY A 181 -8.64 -4.32 19.58
C GLY A 181 -9.11 -3.03 18.90
N GLY A 182 -8.81 -2.86 17.61
CA GLY A 182 -9.23 -1.70 16.83
C GLY A 182 -10.68 -1.81 16.30
N PRO A 183 -11.23 -0.72 15.78
CA PRO A 183 -12.64 -0.64 15.37
C PRO A 183 -12.93 -1.21 13.98
N MET A 184 -11.92 -1.57 13.20
CA MET A 184 -12.08 -1.98 11.80
C MET A 184 -12.22 -3.49 11.66
N THR A 185 -13.17 -3.90 10.85
CA THR A 185 -13.35 -5.30 10.47
C THR A 185 -12.25 -5.75 9.49
N VAL A 186 -12.11 -7.05 9.29
CA VAL A 186 -11.20 -7.63 8.28
C VAL A 186 -11.48 -7.06 6.88
N ASN A 187 -12.75 -6.83 6.54
CA ASN A 187 -13.12 -6.24 5.26
C ASN A 187 -12.68 -4.78 5.14
N ASN A 188 -12.76 -4.00 6.22
CA ASN A 188 -12.26 -2.62 6.23
C ASN A 188 -10.75 -2.58 6.01
N ILE A 189 -9.99 -3.45 6.67
CA ILE A 189 -8.54 -3.57 6.50
C ILE A 189 -8.21 -3.97 5.05
N ARG A 190 -8.96 -4.93 4.48
CA ARG A 190 -8.80 -5.33 3.07
C ARG A 190 -9.10 -4.19 2.10
N ASP A 191 -10.16 -3.42 2.33
CA ASP A 191 -10.50 -2.25 1.51
C ASP A 191 -9.40 -1.17 1.60
N LEU A 192 -8.80 -0.96 2.77
CA LEU A 192 -7.64 -0.08 2.95
C LEU A 192 -6.41 -0.57 2.15
N ILE A 193 -6.09 -1.86 2.18
CA ILE A 193 -4.99 -2.42 1.38
C ILE A 193 -5.24 -2.20 -0.12
N ILE A 194 -6.48 -2.45 -0.59
CA ILE A 194 -6.85 -2.21 -1.98
C ILE A 194 -6.71 -0.73 -2.34
N TYR A 195 -7.07 0.19 -1.45
CA TYR A 195 -6.85 1.62 -1.66
C TYR A 195 -5.36 1.97 -1.67
N LEU A 196 -4.57 1.45 -0.72
CA LEU A 196 -3.13 1.69 -0.66
C LEU A 196 -2.41 1.28 -1.95
N ARG A 197 -2.87 0.23 -2.64
CA ARG A 197 -2.36 -0.14 -3.98
C ARG A 197 -2.55 0.98 -5.01
N THR A 198 -3.61 1.77 -4.90
CA THR A 198 -3.91 2.83 -5.88
C THR A 198 -3.06 4.07 -5.70
N ILE A 199 -2.57 4.32 -4.48
CA ILE A 199 -1.74 5.49 -4.16
C ILE A 199 -0.23 5.21 -4.24
N GLN A 200 0.17 3.97 -4.57
CA GLN A 200 1.59 3.68 -4.74
C GLN A 200 2.17 4.51 -5.88
N LEU A 201 3.33 5.09 -5.64
CA LEU A 201 4.11 5.78 -6.67
C LEU A 201 4.58 4.74 -7.69
N ALA A 202 3.71 4.46 -8.61
CA ALA A 202 3.88 3.63 -9.80
C ALA A 202 4.45 2.20 -9.61
N THR A 203 4.06 1.35 -10.50
CA THR A 203 4.77 0.12 -10.86
C THR A 203 6.24 0.42 -11.17
N PRO A 204 7.16 -0.50 -10.89
CA PRO A 204 8.57 -0.36 -11.26
C PRO A 204 8.71 0.10 -12.70
N GLY A 205 9.47 1.12 -12.92
CA GLY A 205 9.72 1.71 -14.21
C GLY A 205 10.45 3.04 -14.04
N ASP A 206 10.94 3.59 -15.14
CA ASP A 206 11.85 4.76 -15.16
C ASP A 206 11.45 5.93 -14.27
N LYS A 207 10.16 6.20 -14.16
CA LYS A 207 9.67 7.33 -13.34
C LYS A 207 9.77 7.03 -11.85
N TYR A 208 9.38 5.83 -11.42
CA TYR A 208 9.47 5.41 -10.03
C TYR A 208 10.93 5.36 -9.58
N ASP A 209 11.78 4.73 -10.37
CA ASP A 209 13.19 4.54 -10.06
C ASP A 209 13.90 5.89 -9.93
N LYS A 210 13.63 6.83 -10.84
CA LYS A 210 14.16 8.20 -10.79
C LYS A 210 13.69 8.95 -9.54
N LEU A 211 12.41 8.87 -9.17
CA LEU A 211 11.87 9.54 -7.99
C LEU A 211 12.45 8.95 -6.70
N MET A 212 12.53 7.63 -6.61
CA MET A 212 13.11 6.95 -5.46
C MET A 212 14.58 7.30 -5.31
N ARG A 213 15.35 7.20 -6.39
CA ARG A 213 16.78 7.52 -6.40
C ARG A 213 17.04 8.98 -6.04
N ALA A 214 16.32 9.92 -6.65
CA ALA A 214 16.43 11.34 -6.32
C ALA A 214 16.14 11.64 -4.84
N SER A 215 15.15 10.93 -4.27
CA SER A 215 14.82 11.05 -2.86
C SER A 215 15.93 10.53 -1.95
N VAL A 216 16.51 9.37 -2.26
CA VAL A 216 17.62 8.79 -1.50
C VAL A 216 18.87 9.66 -1.59
N ASP A 217 19.24 10.06 -2.81
CA ASP A 217 20.41 10.92 -3.07
C ASP A 217 20.28 12.27 -2.41
N GLY A 218 19.08 12.86 -2.42
CA GLY A 218 18.79 14.11 -1.73
C GLY A 218 19.04 14.00 -0.24
N GLY A 219 18.47 12.99 0.41
CA GLY A 219 18.67 12.79 1.85
C GLY A 219 20.11 12.48 2.25
N ILE A 220 20.86 11.75 1.40
CA ILE A 220 22.29 11.52 1.63
C ILE A 220 23.09 12.83 1.51
N LYS A 221 22.82 13.63 0.46
CA LYS A 221 23.46 14.92 0.25
C LYS A 221 23.18 15.89 1.40
N ASP A 222 21.95 15.91 1.92
CA ASP A 222 21.60 16.74 3.07
C ASP A 222 22.41 16.36 4.31
N GLY A 223 22.52 15.05 4.60
CA GLY A 223 23.35 14.56 5.69
C GLY A 223 24.84 14.89 5.51
N ALA A 224 25.37 14.71 4.30
CA ALA A 224 26.75 15.02 3.96
C ALA A 224 27.02 16.53 4.05
N ARG A 225 26.08 17.37 3.59
CA ARG A 225 26.18 18.83 3.70
C ARG A 225 26.29 19.32 5.13
N LEU A 226 25.49 18.75 6.03
CA LEU A 226 25.58 19.09 7.46
C LEU A 226 26.96 18.76 8.05
N GLN A 227 27.57 17.66 7.64
CA GLN A 227 28.91 17.31 8.10
C GLN A 227 29.99 18.14 7.41
N LEU A 228 29.87 18.43 6.11
CA LEU A 228 30.76 19.31 5.36
C LEU A 228 30.89 20.69 6.03
N LEU A 229 29.76 21.28 6.46
CA LEU A 229 29.74 22.56 7.14
C LEU A 229 30.48 22.55 8.48
N LYS A 230 30.47 21.39 9.20
CA LYS A 230 31.26 21.19 10.42
C LYS A 230 32.74 21.02 10.11
N ASP A 231 33.06 20.27 9.06
CA ASP A 231 34.45 19.99 8.64
C ASP A 231 35.10 21.22 8.01
N ARG A 232 34.32 22.14 7.44
CA ARG A 232 34.77 23.39 6.76
C ARG A 232 34.06 24.59 7.33
N PRO A 233 34.44 25.09 8.51
CA PRO A 233 33.77 26.19 9.21
C PRO A 233 33.73 27.51 8.41
N ALA A 234 34.63 27.70 7.45
CA ALA A 234 34.61 28.87 6.57
C ALA A 234 33.34 28.89 5.69
N LEU A 235 32.82 27.74 5.25
CA LEU A 235 31.56 27.67 4.49
C LEU A 235 30.37 28.01 5.40
N GLN A 236 30.38 27.57 6.64
CA GLN A 236 29.34 27.94 7.61
C GLN A 236 29.37 29.42 7.92
N ALA A 237 30.57 30.03 8.10
CA ALA A 237 30.72 31.44 8.33
C ALA A 237 30.17 32.31 7.17
N ALA A 238 30.33 31.88 5.92
CA ALA A 238 29.74 32.53 4.77
C ALA A 238 28.19 32.53 4.81
N VAL A 239 27.58 31.44 5.25
CA VAL A 239 26.12 31.36 5.46
C VAL A 239 25.67 32.29 6.58
N ASP A 240 26.39 32.29 7.69
CA ASP A 240 26.08 33.14 8.84
C ASP A 240 26.19 34.60 8.51
N GLU A 241 27.20 35.00 7.74
CA GLU A 241 27.38 36.37 7.27
C GLU A 241 26.25 36.79 6.33
N ALA A 242 25.89 35.95 5.35
CA ALA A 242 24.74 36.23 4.48
C ALA A 242 23.44 36.43 5.28
N ASN A 243 23.26 35.69 6.36
CA ASN A 243 22.07 35.80 7.21
C ASN A 243 22.05 37.07 8.07
N ARG A 244 23.20 37.65 8.39
CA ARG A 244 23.32 38.90 9.16
C ARG A 244 22.99 40.16 8.35
N LEU A 245 23.04 40.09 7.01
CA LEU A 245 22.79 41.24 6.15
C LEU A 245 21.31 41.66 6.27
N SER A 246 21.12 43.01 6.40
CA SER A 246 19.79 43.61 6.55
C SER A 246 19.19 43.95 5.18
N ASP A 247 20.04 44.35 4.21
CA ASP A 247 19.58 44.67 2.85
C ASP A 247 19.12 43.41 2.13
N PRO A 248 17.87 43.33 1.64
CA PRO A 248 17.31 42.11 1.04
C PRO A 248 18.04 41.63 -0.22
N LYS A 249 18.58 42.61 -1.03
CA LYS A 249 19.33 42.29 -2.24
C LYS A 249 20.71 41.75 -1.90
N ALA A 250 21.46 42.45 -1.06
CA ALA A 250 22.78 42.01 -0.60
C ALA A 250 22.70 40.63 0.11
N LYS A 251 21.70 40.44 0.94
CA LYS A 251 21.40 39.16 1.59
C LYS A 251 21.18 38.03 0.59
N LYS A 252 20.35 38.27 -0.43
CA LYS A 252 20.06 37.25 -1.48
C LYS A 252 21.32 36.90 -2.29
N ASP A 253 22.11 37.91 -2.66
CA ASP A 253 23.33 37.73 -3.46
C ASP A 253 24.40 36.97 -2.63
N ALA A 254 24.60 37.35 -1.37
CA ALA A 254 25.53 36.68 -0.46
C ALA A 254 25.07 35.21 -0.17
N ALA A 255 23.79 34.99 0.05
CA ALA A 255 23.24 33.64 0.27
C ALA A 255 23.43 32.74 -0.96
N LYS A 256 23.24 33.30 -2.17
CA LYS A 256 23.51 32.60 -3.42
C LYS A 256 24.98 32.22 -3.54
N THR A 257 25.89 33.17 -3.31
CA THR A 257 27.35 32.93 -3.37
C THR A 257 27.77 31.84 -2.36
N ALA A 258 27.26 31.89 -1.14
CA ALA A 258 27.52 30.88 -0.13
C ALA A 258 26.96 29.48 -0.55
N SER A 259 25.76 29.43 -1.13
CA SER A 259 25.17 28.20 -1.63
C SER A 259 25.98 27.58 -2.77
N ASP A 260 26.38 28.41 -3.76
CA ASP A 260 27.17 27.96 -4.91
C ASP A 260 28.55 27.41 -4.45
N ALA A 261 29.19 28.02 -3.46
CA ALA A 261 30.43 27.55 -2.87
C ALA A 261 30.27 26.21 -2.11
N ILE A 262 29.16 26.08 -1.37
CA ILE A 262 28.81 24.82 -0.68
C ILE A 262 28.54 23.70 -1.68
N ASP A 263 27.77 23.96 -2.74
CA ASP A 263 27.40 22.96 -3.72
C ASP A 263 28.62 22.45 -4.50
N ALA A 264 29.55 23.36 -4.85
CA ALA A 264 30.84 22.98 -5.44
C ALA A 264 31.68 22.12 -4.50
N ALA A 265 31.80 22.52 -3.23
CA ALA A 265 32.54 21.76 -2.22
C ALA A 265 31.89 20.41 -1.91
N LEU A 266 30.55 20.34 -1.94
CA LEU A 266 29.78 19.13 -1.68
C LEU A 266 30.01 18.07 -2.77
N ALA A 267 30.16 18.47 -4.02
CA ALA A 267 30.42 17.54 -5.12
C ALA A 267 31.72 16.73 -4.91
N ASP A 268 32.80 17.42 -4.51
CA ASP A 268 34.07 16.76 -4.20
C ASP A 268 34.00 15.98 -2.88
N TYR A 269 33.32 16.54 -1.89
CA TYR A 269 33.12 15.85 -0.61
C TYR A 269 32.34 14.56 -0.76
N MET A 270 31.32 14.52 -1.62
CA MET A 270 30.58 13.31 -1.91
C MET A 270 31.46 12.21 -2.53
N LYS A 271 32.38 12.57 -3.43
CA LYS A 271 33.34 11.59 -3.99
C LYS A 271 34.25 11.02 -2.88
N GLU A 272 34.77 11.91 -2.00
CA GLU A 272 35.62 11.52 -0.88
C GLU A 272 34.89 10.54 0.07
N ILE A 273 33.69 10.87 0.51
CA ILE A 273 32.97 10.08 1.52
C ILE A 273 32.38 8.79 0.97
N SER A 274 32.07 8.70 -0.33
CA SER A 274 31.53 7.49 -0.96
C SER A 274 32.61 6.47 -1.37
N ASP A 275 33.89 6.81 -1.24
CA ASP A 275 34.98 5.87 -1.47
C ASP A 275 35.10 4.91 -0.30
N PRO A 276 34.98 3.58 -0.50
CA PRO A 276 35.15 2.59 0.56
C PRO A 276 36.50 2.63 1.28
N ALA A 277 37.54 3.18 0.66
CA ALA A 277 38.86 3.35 1.26
C ALA A 277 38.93 4.62 2.14
N SER A 278 37.97 5.50 2.09
CA SER A 278 37.97 6.74 2.87
C SER A 278 37.68 6.47 4.35
N PRO A 279 38.40 7.14 5.28
CA PRO A 279 38.07 7.08 6.70
C PRO A 279 36.68 7.66 7.03
N LYS A 280 36.11 8.46 6.12
CA LYS A 280 34.79 9.05 6.26
C LYS A 280 33.65 8.17 5.71
N PHE A 281 33.98 7.04 5.06
CA PHE A 281 33.00 6.16 4.43
C PHE A 281 31.92 5.67 5.41
N ALA A 282 32.31 5.12 6.53
CA ALA A 282 31.36 4.71 7.57
C ALA A 282 30.81 5.91 8.35
N ALA A 283 31.67 6.77 8.86
CA ALA A 283 31.32 7.82 9.81
C ALA A 283 30.48 8.95 9.23
N VAL A 284 30.60 9.22 7.92
CA VAL A 284 29.86 10.28 7.24
C VAL A 284 28.85 9.71 6.26
N TYR A 285 29.31 8.93 5.28
CA TYR A 285 28.42 8.41 4.23
C TYR A 285 27.44 7.39 4.77
N GLY A 286 27.93 6.40 5.53
CA GLY A 286 27.08 5.40 6.20
C GLY A 286 26.11 6.03 7.19
N LYS A 287 26.57 7.04 7.96
CA LYS A 287 25.70 7.80 8.87
C LYS A 287 24.62 8.60 8.14
N ALA A 288 24.95 9.22 7.01
CA ALA A 288 23.98 9.97 6.19
C ALA A 288 22.89 9.03 5.62
N ILE A 289 23.27 7.81 5.20
CA ILE A 289 22.33 6.78 4.74
C ILE A 289 21.44 6.32 5.89
N PHE A 290 22.04 6.00 7.05
CA PHE A 290 21.33 5.53 8.25
C PHE A 290 20.24 6.52 8.70
N ASN A 291 20.55 7.82 8.68
CA ASN A 291 19.66 8.91 9.10
C ASN A 291 18.89 9.56 7.94
N ASN A 292 18.88 8.96 6.75
CA ASN A 292 18.24 9.52 5.57
C ASN A 292 16.77 9.85 5.84
N SER A 293 16.41 11.11 5.68
CA SER A 293 15.05 11.60 5.95
C SER A 293 14.14 11.59 4.72
N ALA A 294 14.58 10.98 3.61
CA ALA A 294 13.82 10.93 2.37
C ALA A 294 12.41 10.36 2.58
N SER A 295 11.40 11.12 2.16
CA SER A 295 9.99 10.84 2.42
C SER A 295 9.33 9.93 1.37
N GLN A 296 9.84 9.90 0.15
CA GLN A 296 9.23 9.25 -1.01
C GLN A 296 9.34 7.71 -1.01
N GLY A 297 8.98 7.07 0.12
CA GLY A 297 9.03 5.61 0.27
C GLY A 297 10.41 5.04 0.55
N ALA A 298 11.46 5.86 0.65
CA ALA A 298 12.72 5.46 1.23
C ALA A 298 12.59 5.43 2.76
N TYR A 299 13.03 4.35 3.37
CA TYR A 299 12.95 4.17 4.81
C TYR A 299 14.32 4.39 5.43
N SER A 300 14.40 5.33 6.38
CA SER A 300 15.58 5.52 7.19
C SER A 300 15.76 4.34 8.18
N CYS A 301 16.96 3.82 8.30
CA CYS A 301 17.31 2.84 9.34
C CYS A 301 17.02 3.43 10.74
N ALA A 302 17.38 4.69 10.94
CA ALA A 302 17.18 5.41 12.18
C ALA A 302 15.71 5.51 12.62
N ARG A 303 14.76 5.52 11.70
CA ARG A 303 13.31 5.54 12.03
C ARG A 303 12.93 4.35 12.91
N CYS A 304 13.50 3.18 12.64
CA CYS A 304 13.20 1.96 13.37
C CYS A 304 14.23 1.68 14.46
N HIS A 305 15.50 2.05 14.25
CA HIS A 305 16.59 1.68 15.14
C HIS A 305 17.06 2.82 16.06
N THR A 306 16.45 4.02 15.98
CA THR A 306 16.79 5.15 16.84
C THR A 306 15.57 5.74 17.50
N LYS A 307 15.40 5.56 18.80
CA LYS A 307 14.35 6.21 19.59
C LYS A 307 14.51 7.73 19.49
N GLY A 308 13.43 8.43 19.17
CA GLY A 308 13.48 9.89 19.07
C GLY A 308 13.73 10.46 17.67
N TRP A 309 14.21 9.66 16.72
CA TRP A 309 14.47 10.15 15.36
C TRP A 309 13.20 10.71 14.68
N SER A 310 12.06 10.05 14.84
CA SER A 310 10.80 10.44 14.19
C SER A 310 10.23 11.77 14.68
N TYR A 311 10.65 12.26 15.84
CA TYR A 311 10.20 13.55 16.39
C TYR A 311 11.35 14.53 16.68
N SER A 312 12.51 14.32 16.08
CA SER A 312 13.66 15.22 16.21
C SER A 312 13.98 15.51 17.70
N ALA A 313 14.31 14.45 18.47
CA ALA A 313 14.50 14.55 19.92
C ALA A 313 15.57 15.60 20.35
N THR A 314 16.44 16.02 19.40
CA THR A 314 17.41 17.11 19.60
C THR A 314 16.76 18.45 19.93
N ASP A 315 15.55 18.67 19.45
CA ASP A 315 14.86 19.96 19.52
C ASP A 315 13.81 19.99 20.64
N VAL A 316 13.73 18.93 21.43
CA VAL A 316 12.69 18.74 22.44
C VAL A 316 13.29 18.58 23.82
N THR A 317 12.72 19.27 24.81
CA THR A 317 13.07 19.13 26.23
C THR A 317 11.91 18.47 26.98
N ASP A 318 12.23 17.74 28.06
CA ASP A 318 11.23 17.25 29.00
C ASP A 318 10.68 18.37 29.91
N THR A 319 9.75 18.03 30.80
CA THR A 319 9.15 18.96 31.74
C THR A 319 10.14 19.57 32.76
N ALA A 320 11.34 18.98 32.90
CA ALA A 320 12.44 19.47 33.75
C ALA A 320 13.44 20.32 32.94
N GLY A 321 13.17 20.59 31.65
CA GLY A 321 14.08 21.36 30.78
C GLY A 321 15.26 20.56 30.23
N LYS A 322 15.32 19.22 30.46
CA LYS A 322 16.40 18.39 29.97
C LYS A 322 16.17 18.00 28.51
N PRO A 323 17.17 18.21 27.60
CA PRO A 323 17.03 17.79 26.22
C PRO A 323 16.81 16.28 26.10
N LEU A 324 15.77 15.85 25.34
CA LEU A 324 15.49 14.43 25.09
C LEU A 324 16.61 13.77 24.29
N ALA A 325 17.34 14.53 23.46
CA ALA A 325 18.52 14.03 22.74
C ALA A 325 19.61 13.48 23.65
N ALA A 326 19.70 13.94 24.89
CA ALA A 326 20.67 13.40 25.86
C ALA A 326 20.42 11.93 26.23
N THR A 327 19.22 11.42 25.94
CA THR A 327 18.81 10.03 26.23
C THR A 327 18.77 9.15 24.98
N TYR A 328 18.98 9.74 23.79
CA TYR A 328 18.86 9.02 22.51
C TYR A 328 20.10 9.19 21.66
N SER A 329 20.58 8.08 21.11
CA SER A 329 21.72 8.05 20.20
C SER A 329 21.44 7.09 19.04
N ASP A 330 22.09 7.30 17.90
CA ASP A 330 21.91 6.47 16.72
C ASP A 330 22.04 4.98 17.08
N GLY A 331 21.07 4.18 16.66
CA GLY A 331 21.09 2.73 16.87
C GLY A 331 20.70 2.24 18.25
N ASN A 332 20.22 3.10 19.17
CA ASN A 332 19.83 2.70 20.53
C ASN A 332 18.58 1.79 20.60
N GLY A 333 17.93 1.53 19.47
CA GLY A 333 16.74 0.71 19.37
C GLY A 333 15.44 1.50 19.48
N TRP A 334 14.37 0.97 18.89
CA TRP A 334 13.01 1.46 18.98
C TRP A 334 12.02 0.39 18.52
N TYR A 335 11.50 0.49 17.28
CA TYR A 335 10.75 -0.59 16.62
C TYR A 335 11.64 -1.77 16.26
N GLY A 336 12.85 -1.45 15.81
CA GLY A 336 13.90 -2.40 15.60
C GLY A 336 14.78 -2.56 16.85
N PRO A 337 15.52 -3.66 16.94
CA PRO A 337 16.44 -3.89 18.04
C PRO A 337 17.56 -2.83 18.07
N SER A 338 18.19 -2.67 19.25
CA SER A 338 19.42 -1.88 19.36
C SER A 338 20.53 -2.46 18.48
N LEU A 339 21.21 -1.56 17.78
CA LEU A 339 22.38 -1.87 16.97
C LEU A 339 23.70 -1.55 17.69
N GLN A 340 23.61 -0.97 18.89
CA GLN A 340 24.74 -0.55 19.71
C GLN A 340 25.41 -1.72 20.48
N GLY A 341 26.54 -1.40 21.08
CA GLY A 341 27.26 -2.33 21.96
C GLY A 341 27.70 -3.63 21.27
N GLY A 342 27.98 -3.58 19.98
CA GLY A 342 28.40 -4.75 19.20
C GLY A 342 27.29 -5.78 18.93
N SER A 343 26.00 -5.39 19.02
CA SER A 343 24.87 -6.30 18.78
C SER A 343 24.87 -6.84 17.35
N THR A 344 25.21 -5.99 16.37
CA THR A 344 25.31 -6.36 14.96
C THR A 344 26.40 -7.38 14.69
N THR A 345 27.60 -7.21 15.30
CA THR A 345 28.74 -8.11 15.15
C THR A 345 28.50 -9.45 15.82
N ARG A 346 27.76 -9.47 16.94
CA ARG A 346 27.37 -10.74 17.59
C ARG A 346 26.29 -11.47 16.75
N LYS A 347 25.43 -10.76 16.08
CA LYS A 347 24.36 -11.37 15.25
C LYS A 347 24.89 -11.84 13.90
N PHE A 348 25.77 -11.07 13.28
CA PHE A 348 26.32 -11.34 11.95
C PHE A 348 27.86 -11.41 12.04
N ASN A 349 28.41 -12.59 11.82
CA ASN A 349 29.86 -12.82 11.97
C ASN A 349 30.71 -11.96 11.01
N THR A 350 30.20 -11.68 9.81
CA THR A 350 30.89 -10.90 8.78
C THR A 350 30.06 -9.74 8.28
N PRO A 351 30.66 -8.66 7.76
CA PRO A 351 29.93 -7.61 7.07
C PRO A 351 29.05 -8.16 5.95
N ALA A 352 29.56 -9.07 5.13
CA ALA A 352 28.85 -9.65 3.99
C ALA A 352 27.54 -10.36 4.39
N THR A 353 27.51 -11.06 5.53
CA THR A 353 26.27 -11.67 6.03
C THR A 353 25.26 -10.63 6.51
N GLN A 354 25.71 -9.52 7.06
CA GLN A 354 24.84 -8.40 7.42
C GLN A 354 24.34 -7.66 6.19
N GLU A 355 25.19 -7.42 5.19
CA GLU A 355 24.78 -6.83 3.90
C GLU A 355 23.69 -7.64 3.22
N THR A 356 23.85 -8.97 3.19
CA THR A 356 22.82 -9.89 2.65
C THR A 356 21.49 -9.73 3.38
N PHE A 357 21.53 -9.60 4.72
CA PHE A 357 20.33 -9.35 5.52
C PHE A 357 19.71 -7.97 5.22
N VAL A 358 20.50 -6.91 5.12
CA VAL A 358 20.00 -5.57 4.78
C VAL A 358 19.41 -5.53 3.38
N LYS A 359 19.99 -6.25 2.42
CA LYS A 359 19.44 -6.39 1.06
C LYS A 359 18.09 -7.09 1.04
N GLY A 360 17.95 -8.19 1.76
CA GLY A 360 16.74 -9.02 1.74
C GLY A 360 15.65 -8.57 2.71
N GLY A 361 16.02 -7.89 3.79
CA GLY A 361 15.12 -7.63 4.91
C GLY A 361 14.84 -8.85 5.77
N SER A 362 13.87 -8.74 6.67
CA SER A 362 13.42 -9.89 7.49
C SER A 362 12.18 -10.53 6.85
N GLU A 363 12.20 -11.85 6.73
CA GLU A 363 11.02 -12.66 6.38
C GLU A 363 10.49 -13.34 7.63
N LYS A 364 9.16 -13.37 7.80
CA LYS A 364 8.53 -13.96 8.99
C LYS A 364 8.91 -15.45 9.15
N GLY A 365 9.42 -15.79 10.31
CA GLY A 365 9.81 -17.16 10.64
C GLY A 365 11.15 -17.64 10.05
N LYS A 366 11.83 -16.83 9.22
CA LYS A 366 13.15 -17.17 8.68
C LYS A 366 14.25 -16.82 9.67
N LYS A 367 15.19 -17.73 9.84
CA LYS A 367 16.36 -17.51 10.72
C LYS A 367 17.38 -16.59 10.04
N TYR A 368 17.89 -15.62 10.79
CA TYR A 368 18.92 -14.69 10.33
C TYR A 368 20.09 -14.63 11.31
N GLY A 369 21.30 -14.62 10.77
CA GLY A 369 22.51 -14.57 11.57
C GLY A 369 22.63 -15.73 12.57
N ASN A 370 23.31 -15.47 13.69
CA ASN A 370 23.59 -16.50 14.69
C ASN A 370 22.40 -16.88 15.56
N ALA A 371 21.47 -15.96 15.77
CA ALA A 371 20.28 -16.18 16.59
C ALA A 371 19.12 -15.31 16.14
N GLY A 372 17.90 -15.82 16.36
CA GLY A 372 16.65 -15.10 16.12
C GLY A 372 16.00 -15.42 14.77
N PHE A 373 14.70 -15.18 14.73
CA PHE A 373 13.86 -15.33 13.54
C PHE A 373 13.37 -13.96 13.12
N GLY A 374 13.17 -13.77 11.80
CA GLY A 374 12.56 -12.56 11.26
C GLY A 374 11.09 -12.47 11.64
N ASP A 375 10.65 -11.25 11.86
CA ASP A 375 9.24 -10.90 12.11
C ASP A 375 8.56 -10.29 10.88
N GLY A 376 9.29 -10.11 9.78
CA GLY A 376 8.82 -9.47 8.56
C GLY A 376 8.78 -7.94 8.63
N GLN A 377 9.24 -7.34 9.73
CA GLN A 377 9.10 -5.90 9.97
C GLN A 377 10.23 -5.05 9.37
N MET A 378 11.41 -5.62 9.15
CA MET A 378 12.51 -4.92 8.50
C MET A 378 12.39 -5.07 6.99
N PRO A 379 12.23 -3.96 6.24
CA PRO A 379 12.18 -4.03 4.77
C PRO A 379 13.54 -4.37 4.19
N GLY A 380 13.55 -5.00 3.02
CA GLY A 380 14.75 -5.15 2.22
C GLY A 380 15.09 -3.85 1.48
N PHE A 381 16.38 -3.52 1.40
CA PHE A 381 16.88 -2.34 0.70
C PHE A 381 17.48 -2.69 -0.67
N GLY A 382 17.71 -3.96 -0.94
CA GLY A 382 18.06 -4.49 -2.25
C GLY A 382 16.86 -4.64 -3.20
N PRO A 383 17.06 -5.22 -4.39
CA PRO A 383 15.95 -5.53 -5.29
C PRO A 383 15.01 -6.55 -4.63
N ARG A 384 13.70 -6.36 -4.83
CA ARG A 384 12.66 -7.26 -4.32
C ARG A 384 11.82 -7.81 -5.46
N ILE A 385 11.64 -9.11 -5.49
CA ILE A 385 10.75 -9.78 -6.42
C ILE A 385 9.41 -10.01 -5.71
N ASP A 386 8.34 -9.59 -6.34
CA ASP A 386 6.98 -9.95 -5.94
C ASP A 386 6.48 -11.05 -6.89
N ASP A 387 6.57 -12.30 -6.46
CA ASP A 387 6.22 -13.46 -7.29
C ASP A 387 4.72 -13.49 -7.64
N ALA A 388 3.87 -12.99 -6.75
CA ALA A 388 2.42 -12.95 -6.98
C ALA A 388 2.04 -11.92 -8.04
N ALA A 389 2.67 -10.74 -8.00
CA ALA A 389 2.45 -9.68 -8.99
C ALA A 389 3.35 -9.81 -10.22
N LYS A 390 4.33 -10.74 -10.21
CA LYS A 390 5.37 -10.88 -11.25
C LYS A 390 6.11 -9.57 -11.55
N VAL A 391 6.40 -8.82 -10.49
CA VAL A 391 7.01 -7.49 -10.55
C VAL A 391 8.32 -7.51 -9.77
N THR A 392 9.39 -6.97 -10.36
CA THR A 392 10.66 -6.74 -9.68
C THR A 392 10.76 -5.28 -9.29
N PHE A 393 10.81 -5.02 -7.98
CA PHE A 393 11.11 -3.69 -7.45
C PHE A 393 12.61 -3.48 -7.41
N PRO A 394 13.12 -2.33 -7.89
CA PRO A 394 14.54 -2.03 -7.86
C PRO A 394 15.06 -1.86 -6.44
N ALA A 395 16.38 -1.95 -6.29
CA ALA A 395 17.05 -1.64 -5.04
C ALA A 395 16.81 -0.17 -4.64
N ILE A 396 16.55 0.07 -3.36
CA ILE A 396 16.57 1.43 -2.78
C ILE A 396 18.00 1.91 -2.65
N LEU A 397 18.87 1.05 -2.12
CA LEU A 397 20.27 1.34 -1.87
C LEU A 397 21.15 0.54 -2.84
N THR A 398 22.18 1.16 -3.34
CA THR A 398 23.25 0.47 -4.09
C THR A 398 24.09 -0.40 -3.14
N ASP A 399 24.88 -1.31 -3.71
CA ASP A 399 25.75 -2.18 -2.93
C ASP A 399 26.76 -1.39 -2.10
N VAL A 400 27.33 -0.32 -2.64
CA VAL A 400 28.26 0.57 -1.93
C VAL A 400 27.56 1.28 -0.76
N GLU A 401 26.33 1.72 -0.94
CA GLU A 401 25.54 2.35 0.12
C GLU A 401 25.20 1.36 1.24
N ILE A 402 24.90 0.10 0.89
CA ILE A 402 24.66 -0.97 1.87
C ILE A 402 25.98 -1.27 2.64
N GLN A 403 27.11 -1.34 1.96
CA GLN A 403 28.41 -1.49 2.62
C GLN A 403 28.69 -0.34 3.59
N ALA A 404 28.42 0.91 3.18
CA ALA A 404 28.64 2.07 4.04
C ALA A 404 27.77 2.06 5.30
N VAL A 405 26.47 1.79 5.16
CA VAL A 405 25.57 1.75 6.32
C VAL A 405 25.89 0.58 7.24
N VAL A 406 26.24 -0.59 6.71
CA VAL A 406 26.67 -1.74 7.49
C VAL A 406 27.98 -1.44 8.26
N ALA A 407 28.93 -0.79 7.60
CA ALA A 407 30.17 -0.36 8.27
C ALA A 407 29.88 0.63 9.42
N TYR A 408 28.94 1.57 9.21
CA TYR A 408 28.50 2.49 10.26
C TYR A 408 27.82 1.77 11.42
N GLU A 409 26.87 0.87 11.16
CA GLU A 409 26.14 0.11 12.17
C GLU A 409 27.09 -0.79 13.02
N ARG A 410 28.08 -1.38 12.39
CA ARG A 410 29.09 -2.21 13.08
C ARG A 410 30.06 -1.40 13.95
N GLY A 411 30.19 -0.11 13.69
CA GLY A 411 30.99 0.82 14.51
C GLY A 411 30.20 1.47 15.67
N MET A 412 28.90 1.21 15.82
CA MET A 412 28.09 1.76 16.90
C MET A 412 28.48 1.15 18.25
N GLN A 413 28.90 1.99 19.20
CA GLN A 413 29.28 1.62 20.56
C GLN A 413 28.10 1.61 21.53
#